data_4a54fb12f5cef6429c5ee04aa610f2a2
#
_entry.id   4a54fb12f5cef6429c5ee04aa610f2a2
#
_cell.length_a   1.000
_cell.length_b   1.000
_cell.length_c   1.000
_cell.angle_alpha   90.00
_cell.angle_beta   90.00
_cell.angle_gamma   90.00
#
_symmetry.space_group_name_H-M   'P 1'
#
loop_
_entity.id
_entity.type
_entity.pdbx_description
1 polymer ?
#
loop_
_entity_poly.entity_id
_entity_poly.type
_entity_poly.pdbx_seq_one_letter_code
_entity_poly.pdbx_strand_id
1 'polypeptide(L)'
;MAVGTLVADGDDEGTYALITGKGFGIEAPDEDHSPSVRHIRQAVDATLGRPVFLFDIHIGTDLNKGADVDRQRCEIKTDNSSPSSMVALENQTLRNSWLFKLPAGMQTTSQFTHVHQIKGIDNASGTADVSMPTITFTCRSTGEGRKFQVIYVAPTSEGSSLTYLANVDLADFLGEWVEVTESMVCSATNGSYSVSIRRLRDSATLVNLSQDGLKMWRDGTVGMRPKWGIYRSFGEAHSLSAELRDETLSFADFNVSTEL
;
A
#
# COMPACT_ATOMS: atom_id res chain seq x y z
N MET A 1 -11.92 17.66 10.57
CA MET A 1 -10.69 17.02 10.03
C MET A 1 -10.60 17.35 8.54
N ALA A 2 -9.41 17.60 8.05
CA ALA A 2 -9.19 17.95 6.63
C ALA A 2 -9.57 16.76 5.71
N VAL A 3 -9.96 17.08 4.48
CA VAL A 3 -10.16 16.10 3.41
C VAL A 3 -8.82 15.37 3.18
N GLY A 4 -8.87 14.07 2.96
CA GLY A 4 -7.68 13.25 2.77
C GLY A 4 -7.01 12.75 4.06
N THR A 5 -7.55 13.08 5.24
CA THR A 5 -7.04 12.60 6.52
C THR A 5 -7.96 11.51 7.09
N LEU A 6 -7.39 10.33 7.37
CA LEU A 6 -8.09 9.20 7.98
C LEU A 6 -7.35 8.79 9.26
N VAL A 7 -8.03 8.97 10.40
CA VAL A 7 -7.54 8.62 11.75
C VAL A 7 -8.57 7.72 12.41
N ALA A 8 -8.10 6.63 13.02
CA ALA A 8 -8.95 5.72 13.78
C ALA A 8 -9.56 6.44 14.99
N ASP A 9 -10.87 6.27 15.20
CA ASP A 9 -11.65 6.93 16.26
C ASP A 9 -12.03 6.00 17.42
N GLY A 10 -11.74 4.69 17.27
CA GLY A 10 -12.01 3.66 18.25
C GLY A 10 -13.39 3.00 18.10
N ASP A 11 -14.20 3.44 17.15
CA ASP A 11 -15.46 2.78 16.81
C ASP A 11 -15.20 1.65 15.79
N ASP A 12 -15.01 0.44 16.32
CA ASP A 12 -14.70 -0.73 15.47
C ASP A 12 -15.86 -1.08 14.53
N GLU A 13 -17.10 -0.98 14.99
CA GLU A 13 -18.28 -1.27 14.16
C GLU A 13 -18.44 -0.24 13.03
N GLY A 14 -18.08 1.01 13.28
CA GLY A 14 -18.12 2.12 12.33
C GLY A 14 -16.94 2.20 11.38
N THR A 15 -15.93 1.30 11.45
CA THR A 15 -14.68 1.38 10.70
C THR A 15 -14.88 1.62 9.21
N TYR A 16 -15.73 0.86 8.55
CA TYR A 16 -15.96 0.99 7.10
C TYR A 16 -16.66 2.29 6.72
N ALA A 17 -17.62 2.72 7.54
CA ALA A 17 -18.29 4.01 7.36
C ALA A 17 -17.32 5.19 7.54
N LEU A 18 -16.39 5.09 8.50
CA LEU A 18 -15.34 6.08 8.70
C LEU A 18 -14.41 6.15 7.47
N ILE A 19 -13.90 5.01 6.99
CA ILE A 19 -13.00 4.92 5.84
C ILE A 19 -13.66 5.53 4.60
N THR A 20 -14.87 5.08 4.26
CA THR A 20 -15.59 5.55 3.07
C THR A 20 -16.05 7.00 3.20
N GLY A 21 -16.46 7.41 4.40
CA GLY A 21 -16.83 8.80 4.71
C GLY A 21 -15.66 9.79 4.59
N LYS A 22 -14.42 9.31 4.62
CA LYS A 22 -13.19 10.10 4.38
C LYS A 22 -12.72 10.05 2.92
N GLY A 23 -13.47 9.41 2.03
CA GLY A 23 -13.18 9.35 0.60
C GLY A 23 -12.23 8.22 0.19
N PHE A 24 -12.00 7.23 1.06
CA PHE A 24 -11.24 6.02 0.71
C PHE A 24 -12.18 4.90 0.29
N GLY A 25 -11.81 4.15 -0.75
CA GLY A 25 -12.44 2.89 -1.12
C GLY A 25 -11.80 1.72 -0.39
N ILE A 26 -12.53 0.62 -0.27
CA ILE A 26 -12.11 -0.61 0.41
C ILE A 26 -12.02 -1.75 -0.62
N GLU A 27 -10.96 -2.53 -0.55
CA GLU A 27 -10.77 -3.79 -1.27
C GLU A 27 -10.40 -4.86 -0.24
N ALA A 28 -11.40 -5.44 0.42
CA ALA A 28 -11.25 -6.45 1.45
C ALA A 28 -11.94 -7.77 1.03
N PRO A 29 -11.47 -8.94 1.52
CA PRO A 29 -12.00 -10.26 1.15
C PRO A 29 -13.16 -10.70 2.07
N ASP A 30 -13.96 -9.76 2.56
CA ASP A 30 -14.99 -10.02 3.58
C ASP A 30 -16.00 -11.08 3.15
N GLU A 31 -16.39 -11.07 1.89
CA GLU A 31 -17.38 -11.98 1.31
C GLU A 31 -16.81 -13.35 0.93
N ASP A 32 -15.49 -13.53 1.06
CA ASP A 32 -14.85 -14.85 0.88
C ASP A 32 -15.12 -15.78 2.07
N HIS A 33 -15.62 -15.22 3.18
CA HIS A 33 -16.02 -15.94 4.40
C HIS A 33 -17.54 -16.17 4.47
N SER A 34 -17.95 -17.28 5.10
CA SER A 34 -19.35 -17.57 5.36
C SER A 34 -19.54 -17.99 6.84
N PRO A 35 -20.14 -17.13 7.70
CA PRO A 35 -20.63 -15.78 7.40
C PRO A 35 -19.52 -14.80 7.05
N SER A 36 -19.87 -13.70 6.34
CA SER A 36 -18.96 -12.61 6.01
C SER A 36 -18.26 -12.05 7.26
N VAL A 37 -16.95 -11.76 7.14
CA VAL A 37 -16.10 -11.27 8.23
C VAL A 37 -15.39 -10.00 7.78
N ARG A 38 -15.41 -8.96 8.61
CA ARG A 38 -14.68 -7.72 8.32
C ARG A 38 -13.18 -7.91 8.52
N HIS A 39 -12.41 -7.54 7.52
CA HIS A 39 -10.94 -7.63 7.51
C HIS A 39 -10.25 -6.33 7.87
N ILE A 40 -10.98 -5.20 7.91
CA ILE A 40 -10.44 -3.93 8.38
C ILE A 40 -11.23 -3.52 9.61
N ARG A 41 -10.55 -3.42 10.73
CA ARG A 41 -11.13 -3.13 12.05
C ARG A 41 -10.27 -2.14 12.82
N GLN A 42 -10.72 -1.70 13.99
CA GLN A 42 -9.97 -0.81 14.87
C GLN A 42 -9.68 -1.49 16.21
N ALA A 43 -8.52 -1.20 16.77
CA ALA A 43 -8.17 -1.57 18.14
C ALA A 43 -7.17 -0.57 18.74
N VAL A 44 -7.08 -0.53 20.06
CA VAL A 44 -6.05 0.28 20.73
C VAL A 44 -4.70 -0.44 20.61
N ASP A 45 -3.71 0.25 20.00
CA ASP A 45 -2.33 -0.24 19.99
C ASP A 45 -1.62 0.18 21.28
N ALA A 46 -1.01 -0.80 21.96
CA ALA A 46 -0.37 -0.58 23.26
C ALA A 46 0.85 0.35 23.19
N THR A 47 1.54 0.41 22.04
CA THR A 47 2.72 1.26 21.86
C THR A 47 2.34 2.71 21.62
N LEU A 48 1.31 2.95 20.77
CA LEU A 48 0.84 4.30 20.49
C LEU A 48 -0.18 4.81 21.54
N GLY A 49 -0.76 3.92 22.35
CA GLY A 49 -1.74 4.26 23.39
C GLY A 49 -3.09 4.80 22.84
N ARG A 50 -3.41 4.50 21.58
CA ARG A 50 -4.61 5.01 20.89
C ARG A 50 -5.10 4.05 19.82
N PRO A 51 -6.34 4.24 19.30
CA PRO A 51 -6.88 3.43 18.22
C PRO A 51 -6.04 3.50 16.94
N VAL A 52 -5.94 2.38 16.25
CA VAL A 52 -5.30 2.19 14.95
C VAL A 52 -6.17 1.29 14.08
N PHE A 53 -5.95 1.28 12.78
CA PHE A 53 -6.57 0.33 11.86
C PHE A 53 -5.75 -0.96 11.83
N LEU A 54 -6.45 -2.09 11.84
CA LEU A 54 -5.90 -3.43 11.68
C LEU A 54 -6.42 -4.00 10.36
N PHE A 55 -5.50 -4.52 9.55
CA PHE A 55 -5.79 -5.14 8.26
C PHE A 55 -5.44 -6.62 8.37
N ASP A 56 -6.44 -7.46 8.38
CA ASP A 56 -6.31 -8.91 8.52
C ASP A 56 -6.28 -9.59 7.15
N ILE A 57 -5.56 -10.69 7.03
CA ILE A 57 -5.56 -11.57 5.86
C ILE A 57 -5.35 -13.03 6.30
N HIS A 58 -6.19 -13.96 5.80
CA HIS A 58 -6.21 -15.36 6.18
C HIS A 58 -5.79 -16.23 4.98
N ILE A 59 -4.72 -16.99 5.14
CA ILE A 59 -4.09 -17.74 4.03
C ILE A 59 -5.01 -18.80 3.39
N GLY A 60 -5.89 -19.38 4.17
CA GLY A 60 -6.74 -20.50 3.71
C GLY A 60 -8.05 -20.10 3.06
N THR A 61 -8.44 -18.84 3.15
CA THR A 61 -9.80 -18.39 2.80
C THR A 61 -9.81 -17.18 1.89
N ASP A 62 -8.97 -16.19 2.16
CA ASP A 62 -9.04 -14.90 1.50
C ASP A 62 -8.53 -14.95 0.06
N LEU A 63 -9.23 -14.26 -0.80
CA LEU A 63 -8.99 -14.21 -2.24
C LEU A 63 -8.60 -12.79 -2.71
N ASN A 64 -8.50 -12.61 -3.99
CA ASN A 64 -8.32 -11.32 -4.63
C ASN A 64 -9.65 -10.87 -5.26
N LYS A 65 -10.48 -10.14 -4.48
CA LYS A 65 -11.82 -9.67 -4.93
C LYS A 65 -12.73 -10.83 -5.36
N GLY A 66 -12.81 -11.89 -4.55
CA GLY A 66 -13.61 -13.07 -4.84
C GLY A 66 -13.07 -13.98 -5.94
N ALA A 67 -11.92 -13.65 -6.54
CA ALA A 67 -11.30 -14.48 -7.56
C ALA A 67 -10.21 -15.37 -6.95
N ASP A 68 -10.35 -16.68 -7.12
CA ASP A 68 -9.34 -17.68 -6.75
C ASP A 68 -8.20 -17.63 -7.78
N VAL A 69 -7.19 -16.84 -7.44
CA VAL A 69 -5.98 -16.64 -8.23
C VAL A 69 -4.75 -16.82 -7.34
N ASP A 70 -3.57 -16.54 -7.86
CA ASP A 70 -2.30 -16.67 -7.14
C ASP A 70 -2.06 -15.63 -6.03
N ARG A 71 -3.09 -14.89 -5.58
CA ARG A 71 -2.91 -13.73 -4.68
C ARG A 71 -4.11 -13.39 -3.82
N GLN A 72 -3.85 -12.72 -2.71
CA GLN A 72 -4.84 -12.24 -1.72
C GLN A 72 -4.72 -10.74 -1.53
N ARG A 73 -5.82 -10.09 -1.12
CA ARG A 73 -5.85 -8.62 -0.95
C ARG A 73 -6.75 -8.19 0.20
N CYS A 74 -6.21 -7.32 1.05
CA CYS A 74 -6.95 -6.47 1.98
C CYS A 74 -6.32 -5.07 1.96
N GLU A 75 -6.94 -4.10 1.27
CA GLU A 75 -6.40 -2.75 1.06
C GLU A 75 -7.47 -1.66 1.15
N ILE A 76 -7.07 -0.46 1.56
CA ILE A 76 -7.78 0.78 1.25
C ILE A 76 -7.07 1.54 0.12
N LYS A 77 -7.79 2.41 -0.55
CA LYS A 77 -7.27 3.16 -1.71
C LYS A 77 -7.99 4.49 -1.87
N THR A 78 -7.41 5.41 -2.63
CA THR A 78 -8.20 6.44 -3.30
C THR A 78 -8.59 5.98 -4.71
N ASP A 79 -9.62 6.57 -5.31
CA ASP A 79 -10.10 6.25 -6.67
C ASP A 79 -10.91 7.40 -7.26
N ASN A 80 -11.58 7.15 -8.40
CA ASN A 80 -12.40 8.15 -9.10
C ASN A 80 -13.55 8.73 -8.26
N SER A 81 -13.98 8.04 -7.21
CA SER A 81 -15.01 8.52 -6.26
C SER A 81 -14.44 9.33 -5.11
N SER A 82 -13.13 9.33 -4.95
CA SER A 82 -12.44 10.11 -3.93
C SER A 82 -12.47 11.61 -4.27
N PRO A 83 -12.40 12.49 -3.28
CA PRO A 83 -12.18 13.92 -3.52
C PRO A 83 -10.97 14.16 -4.42
N SER A 84 -11.06 15.13 -5.34
CA SER A 84 -10.01 15.42 -6.32
C SER A 84 -8.66 15.79 -5.70
N SER A 85 -8.67 16.29 -4.46
CA SER A 85 -7.43 16.56 -3.70
C SER A 85 -6.70 15.29 -3.20
N MET A 86 -7.25 14.11 -3.46
CA MET A 86 -6.67 12.81 -3.06
C MET A 86 -6.23 11.95 -4.26
N VAL A 87 -6.38 12.47 -5.48
CA VAL A 87 -5.99 11.79 -6.73
C VAL A 87 -5.20 12.80 -7.56
N ALA A 88 -3.92 12.51 -7.78
CA ALA A 88 -3.07 13.43 -8.54
C ALA A 88 -3.31 13.30 -10.04
N LEU A 89 -3.45 14.45 -10.70
CA LEU A 89 -3.45 14.55 -12.15
C LEU A 89 -2.01 14.68 -12.67
N GLU A 90 -1.84 14.61 -13.98
CA GLU A 90 -0.54 14.81 -14.60
C GLU A 90 0.03 16.21 -14.25
N ASN A 91 1.31 16.24 -13.93
CA ASN A 91 2.07 17.42 -13.47
C ASN A 91 1.69 17.93 -12.06
N GLN A 92 0.83 17.23 -11.34
CA GLN A 92 0.62 17.49 -9.91
C GLN A 92 1.57 16.67 -9.04
N THR A 93 1.77 17.16 -7.82
CA THR A 93 2.48 16.43 -6.77
C THR A 93 1.49 15.69 -5.89
N LEU A 94 1.63 14.38 -5.79
CA LEU A 94 0.94 13.53 -4.80
C LEU A 94 1.79 13.48 -3.53
N ARG A 95 1.20 13.82 -2.37
CA ARG A 95 1.84 13.72 -1.06
C ARG A 95 1.07 12.78 -0.18
N ASN A 96 1.79 11.85 0.43
CA ASN A 96 1.23 10.89 1.37
C ASN A 96 2.03 10.91 2.67
N SER A 97 1.35 10.74 3.80
CA SER A 97 1.99 10.36 5.06
C SER A 97 1.11 9.41 5.86
N TRP A 98 1.72 8.46 6.56
CA TRP A 98 1.03 7.50 7.41
C TRP A 98 1.99 6.83 8.38
N LEU A 99 1.43 6.12 9.35
CA LEU A 99 2.16 5.19 10.18
C LEU A 99 1.78 3.76 9.81
N PHE A 100 2.74 2.84 9.87
CA PHE A 100 2.43 1.41 9.80
C PHE A 100 3.33 0.58 10.73
N LYS A 101 2.85 -0.62 11.07
CA LYS A 101 3.61 -1.63 11.80
C LYS A 101 3.36 -3.00 11.18
N LEU A 102 4.43 -3.66 10.79
CA LEU A 102 4.41 -5.05 10.37
C LEU A 102 4.44 -5.96 11.60
N PRO A 103 3.72 -7.09 11.63
CA PRO A 103 3.80 -8.01 12.77
C PRO A 103 5.22 -8.55 12.95
N ALA A 104 5.67 -8.72 14.19
CA ALA A 104 7.03 -9.16 14.53
C ALA A 104 7.44 -10.48 13.85
N GLY A 105 6.48 -11.37 13.64
CA GLY A 105 6.72 -12.66 13.01
C GLY A 105 6.26 -12.72 11.54
N MET A 106 6.04 -11.59 10.85
CA MET A 106 5.55 -11.56 9.48
C MET A 106 6.35 -12.51 8.58
N GLN A 107 5.64 -13.31 7.79
CA GLN A 107 6.25 -14.22 6.82
C GLN A 107 6.19 -13.65 5.41
N THR A 108 7.19 -13.97 4.62
CA THR A 108 7.32 -13.54 3.22
C THR A 108 7.78 -14.71 2.37
N THR A 109 7.37 -14.72 1.10
CA THR A 109 7.86 -15.67 0.09
C THR A 109 8.83 -14.98 -0.87
N SER A 110 9.31 -15.69 -1.86
CA SER A 110 10.06 -15.12 -2.99
C SER A 110 9.18 -14.24 -3.89
N GLN A 111 7.86 -14.31 -3.76
CA GLN A 111 6.91 -13.46 -4.45
C GLN A 111 6.69 -12.15 -3.67
N PHE A 112 5.87 -11.26 -4.19
CA PHE A 112 5.61 -9.97 -3.58
C PHE A 112 4.64 -10.06 -2.38
N THR A 113 4.88 -9.23 -1.39
CA THR A 113 3.89 -8.79 -0.39
C THR A 113 3.95 -7.27 -0.34
N HIS A 114 3.04 -6.61 -1.06
CA HIS A 114 2.92 -5.17 -1.07
C HIS A 114 2.18 -4.69 0.18
N VAL A 115 2.72 -3.69 0.84
CA VAL A 115 2.09 -3.00 1.98
C VAL A 115 1.66 -1.58 1.64
N HIS A 116 2.17 -1.08 0.52
CA HIS A 116 1.77 0.18 -0.09
C HIS A 116 2.00 0.15 -1.61
N GLN A 117 1.16 0.88 -2.35
CA GLN A 117 1.28 1.03 -3.80
C GLN A 117 0.88 2.44 -4.23
N ILE A 118 1.55 3.01 -5.24
CA ILE A 118 1.00 4.09 -6.06
C ILE A 118 0.72 3.53 -7.45
N LYS A 119 -0.51 3.70 -7.92
CA LYS A 119 -1.00 3.08 -9.14
C LYS A 119 -1.82 4.06 -9.97
N GLY A 120 -1.76 3.94 -11.30
CA GLY A 120 -2.64 4.67 -12.21
C GLY A 120 -4.11 4.24 -12.04
N ILE A 121 -5.01 5.16 -12.33
CA ILE A 121 -6.45 4.91 -12.46
C ILE A 121 -6.75 4.71 -13.94
N ASP A 122 -7.45 3.62 -14.27
CA ASP A 122 -7.83 3.30 -15.64
C ASP A 122 -8.81 4.33 -16.21
N ASN A 123 -8.74 4.54 -17.51
CA ASN A 123 -9.70 5.36 -18.22
C ASN A 123 -11.01 4.58 -18.48
N ALA A 124 -12.04 5.28 -18.95
CA ALA A 124 -13.36 4.68 -19.17
C ALA A 124 -13.38 3.57 -20.26
N SER A 125 -12.38 3.54 -21.15
CA SER A 125 -12.24 2.52 -22.19
C SER A 125 -11.44 1.29 -21.74
N GLY A 126 -10.85 1.30 -20.53
CA GLY A 126 -10.06 0.18 -20.02
C GLY A 126 -8.73 -0.02 -20.75
N THR A 127 -8.15 1.05 -21.31
CA THR A 127 -6.96 0.97 -22.18
C THR A 127 -5.70 1.59 -21.56
N ALA A 128 -5.78 2.09 -20.34
CA ALA A 128 -4.63 2.70 -19.69
C ALA A 128 -3.59 1.65 -19.23
N ASP A 129 -2.33 2.05 -19.17
CA ASP A 129 -1.24 1.24 -18.62
C ASP A 129 -1.34 1.17 -17.09
N VAL A 130 -2.28 0.37 -16.58
CA VAL A 130 -2.52 0.22 -15.13
C VAL A 130 -2.35 -1.21 -14.62
N SER A 131 -1.75 -2.10 -15.41
CA SER A 131 -1.51 -3.49 -15.00
C SER A 131 -0.56 -3.54 -13.79
N MET A 132 0.53 -2.78 -13.81
CA MET A 132 1.52 -2.70 -12.76
C MET A 132 1.39 -1.39 -11.96
N PRO A 133 1.66 -1.38 -10.66
CA PRO A 133 1.84 -0.14 -9.90
C PRO A 133 3.12 0.59 -10.33
N THR A 134 3.16 1.91 -10.17
CA THR A 134 4.35 2.73 -10.45
C THR A 134 5.35 2.66 -9.31
N ILE A 135 4.87 2.72 -8.06
CA ILE A 135 5.66 2.54 -6.84
C ILE A 135 5.03 1.44 -6.00
N THR A 136 5.87 0.59 -5.38
CA THR A 136 5.42 -0.33 -4.33
C THR A 136 6.39 -0.36 -3.15
N PHE A 137 5.83 -0.55 -1.95
CA PHE A 137 6.58 -1.03 -0.79
C PHE A 137 6.31 -2.52 -0.68
N THR A 138 7.37 -3.31 -0.81
CA THR A 138 7.27 -4.75 -0.97
C THR A 138 8.16 -5.47 0.04
N CYS A 139 7.54 -6.36 0.82
CA CYS A 139 8.27 -7.32 1.65
C CYS A 139 8.48 -8.60 0.84
N ARG A 140 9.71 -9.13 0.86
CA ARG A 140 10.07 -10.31 0.07
C ARG A 140 11.22 -11.09 0.68
N SER A 141 11.19 -12.41 0.52
CA SER A 141 12.35 -13.30 0.74
C SER A 141 13.22 -13.33 -0.52
N THR A 142 14.51 -13.13 -0.35
CA THR A 142 15.51 -13.14 -1.43
C THR A 142 16.66 -14.06 -1.05
N GLY A 143 17.60 -14.32 -1.97
CA GLY A 143 18.84 -15.04 -1.66
C GLY A 143 19.73 -14.35 -0.59
N GLU A 144 19.50 -13.05 -0.32
CA GLU A 144 20.21 -12.25 0.67
C GLU A 144 19.40 -12.05 1.97
N GLY A 145 18.34 -12.83 2.18
CA GLY A 145 17.44 -12.72 3.33
C GLY A 145 16.13 -11.99 3.01
N ARG A 146 15.39 -11.66 4.06
CA ARG A 146 14.09 -10.97 3.91
C ARG A 146 14.33 -9.47 3.77
N LYS A 147 13.75 -8.87 2.74
CA LYS A 147 13.94 -7.46 2.39
C LYS A 147 12.64 -6.68 2.43
N PHE A 148 12.77 -5.41 2.81
CA PHE A 148 11.80 -4.36 2.53
C PHE A 148 12.33 -3.55 1.35
N GLN A 149 11.52 -3.43 0.31
CA GLN A 149 11.92 -2.86 -0.98
C GLN A 149 11.00 -1.72 -1.37
N VAL A 150 11.58 -0.58 -1.76
CA VAL A 150 10.88 0.47 -2.49
C VAL A 150 11.18 0.24 -3.97
N ILE A 151 10.15 -0.09 -4.73
CA ILE A 151 10.30 -0.51 -6.13
C ILE A 151 9.60 0.51 -7.04
N TYR A 152 10.33 0.97 -8.04
CA TYR A 152 9.79 1.72 -9.17
C TYR A 152 9.63 0.78 -10.37
N VAL A 153 8.49 0.87 -11.04
CA VAL A 153 8.22 0.17 -12.30
C VAL A 153 7.92 1.21 -13.38
N ALA A 154 8.81 1.30 -14.36
CA ALA A 154 8.63 2.19 -15.50
C ALA A 154 7.36 1.85 -16.30
N PRO A 155 6.77 2.79 -17.06
CA PRO A 155 5.67 2.53 -17.98
C PRO A 155 5.98 1.39 -18.97
N THR A 156 4.98 0.58 -19.33
CA THR A 156 5.15 -0.60 -20.19
C THR A 156 5.53 -0.27 -21.63
N SER A 157 5.23 0.94 -22.12
CA SER A 157 5.67 1.46 -23.42
C SER A 157 7.21 1.49 -23.58
N GLU A 158 7.94 1.44 -22.46
CA GLU A 158 9.41 1.46 -22.43
C GLU A 158 10.03 0.11 -22.05
N GLY A 159 9.21 -0.92 -21.97
CA GLY A 159 9.57 -2.18 -21.34
C GLY A 159 9.48 -2.08 -19.82
N SER A 160 8.80 -3.00 -19.17
CA SER A 160 8.61 -3.03 -17.72
C SER A 160 9.97 -3.31 -17.04
N SER A 161 10.79 -2.27 -16.86
CA SER A 161 11.99 -2.38 -16.03
C SER A 161 11.64 -2.11 -14.58
N LEU A 162 11.96 -3.07 -13.74
CA LEU A 162 11.79 -2.98 -12.30
C LEU A 162 13.09 -2.47 -11.69
N THR A 163 13.00 -1.33 -10.98
CA THR A 163 14.17 -0.71 -10.33
C THR A 163 13.94 -0.69 -8.81
N TYR A 164 14.88 -1.25 -8.07
CA TYR A 164 14.89 -1.18 -6.60
C TYR A 164 15.48 0.17 -6.18
N LEU A 165 14.63 1.12 -5.80
CA LEU A 165 15.07 2.42 -5.27
C LEU A 165 15.63 2.28 -3.85
N ALA A 166 15.10 1.35 -3.07
CA ALA A 166 15.66 0.91 -1.80
C ALA A 166 15.51 -0.61 -1.65
N ASN A 167 16.47 -1.24 -0.99
CA ASN A 167 16.49 -2.68 -0.70
C ASN A 167 17.19 -2.87 0.66
N VAL A 168 16.40 -2.87 1.75
CA VAL A 168 16.90 -2.88 3.12
C VAL A 168 16.39 -4.10 3.88
N ASP A 169 16.99 -4.42 5.03
CA ASP A 169 16.59 -5.59 5.78
C ASP A 169 15.19 -5.43 6.38
N LEU A 170 14.32 -6.41 6.17
CA LEU A 170 12.96 -6.41 6.71
C LEU A 170 12.95 -6.43 8.24
N ALA A 171 13.97 -6.99 8.86
CA ALA A 171 14.07 -7.11 10.31
C ALA A 171 13.95 -5.77 11.05
N ASP A 172 14.38 -4.67 10.44
CA ASP A 172 14.31 -3.33 11.03
C ASP A 172 12.88 -2.77 11.13
N PHE A 173 11.93 -3.38 10.42
CA PHE A 173 10.52 -2.99 10.37
C PHE A 173 9.61 -3.87 11.24
N LEU A 174 10.05 -5.10 11.54
CA LEU A 174 9.20 -6.09 12.20
C LEU A 174 8.89 -5.73 13.65
N GLY A 175 7.61 -5.65 14.00
CA GLY A 175 7.14 -5.29 15.35
C GLY A 175 7.26 -3.80 15.68
N GLU A 176 7.73 -2.98 14.75
CA GLU A 176 8.04 -1.58 14.97
C GLU A 176 7.06 -0.65 14.24
N TRP A 177 6.62 0.42 14.91
CA TRP A 177 5.94 1.50 14.25
C TRP A 177 6.93 2.35 13.45
N VAL A 178 6.62 2.58 12.19
CA VAL A 178 7.37 3.47 11.32
C VAL A 178 6.46 4.56 10.76
N GLU A 179 7.04 5.74 10.63
CA GLU A 179 6.43 6.91 9.99
C GLU A 179 6.93 7.00 8.55
N VAL A 180 6.01 7.21 7.63
CA VAL A 180 6.33 7.43 6.22
C VAL A 180 5.90 8.83 5.81
N THR A 181 6.77 9.50 5.08
CA THR A 181 6.46 10.71 4.32
C THR A 181 6.91 10.48 2.89
N GLU A 182 5.98 10.61 1.95
CA GLU A 182 6.19 10.31 0.53
C GLU A 182 5.72 11.46 -0.33
N SER A 183 6.45 11.73 -1.41
CA SER A 183 6.08 12.74 -2.42
C SER A 183 6.42 12.24 -3.81
N MET A 184 5.49 12.40 -4.75
CA MET A 184 5.65 12.00 -6.14
C MET A 184 5.16 13.10 -7.07
N VAL A 185 6.03 13.62 -7.95
CA VAL A 185 5.62 14.48 -9.07
C VAL A 185 5.16 13.60 -10.22
N CYS A 186 3.87 13.66 -10.54
CA CYS A 186 3.19 12.80 -11.51
C CYS A 186 3.43 13.32 -12.94
N SER A 187 4.59 13.08 -13.53
CA SER A 187 4.92 13.53 -14.88
C SER A 187 5.33 12.37 -15.78
N ALA A 188 4.89 12.43 -17.04
CA ALA A 188 5.26 11.45 -18.07
C ALA A 188 6.73 11.55 -18.52
N THR A 189 7.39 12.69 -18.28
CA THR A 189 8.75 12.94 -18.80
C THR A 189 9.78 13.30 -17.74
N ASN A 190 9.40 14.06 -16.73
CA ASN A 190 10.34 14.59 -15.73
C ASN A 190 9.70 14.56 -14.33
N GLY A 191 9.19 13.40 -13.95
CA GLY A 191 8.67 13.18 -12.61
C GLY A 191 9.78 12.94 -11.61
N SER A 192 9.41 12.97 -10.33
CA SER A 192 10.31 12.66 -9.24
C SER A 192 9.61 11.86 -8.17
N TYR A 193 10.38 11.16 -7.37
CA TYR A 193 9.90 10.43 -6.23
C TYR A 193 10.83 10.60 -5.04
N SER A 194 10.28 10.92 -3.88
CA SER A 194 11.00 10.97 -2.63
C SER A 194 10.23 10.28 -1.53
N VAL A 195 10.96 9.59 -0.64
CA VAL A 195 10.37 8.96 0.54
C VAL A 195 11.35 8.97 1.71
N SER A 196 10.81 9.23 2.90
CA SER A 196 11.48 9.05 4.18
C SER A 196 10.67 8.05 5.01
N ILE A 197 11.33 7.01 5.52
CA ILE A 197 10.76 6.04 6.46
C ILE A 197 11.59 6.05 7.72
N ARG A 198 10.94 6.37 8.86
CA ARG A 198 11.59 6.54 10.14
C ARG A 198 10.94 5.66 11.20
N ARG A 199 11.74 4.92 11.96
CA ARG A 199 11.26 4.13 13.09
C ARG A 199 10.94 5.03 14.28
N LEU A 200 9.74 4.89 14.87
CA LEU A 200 9.28 5.83 15.90
C LEU A 200 10.05 5.70 17.23
N ARG A 201 10.37 4.48 17.68
CA ARG A 201 10.95 4.26 19.00
C ARG A 201 12.29 4.98 19.25
N ASP A 202 13.11 5.13 18.20
CA ASP A 202 14.46 5.69 18.29
C ASP A 202 14.77 6.74 17.22
N SER A 203 13.78 7.09 16.42
CA SER A 203 13.89 8.03 15.28
C SER A 203 14.92 7.61 14.23
N ALA A 204 15.31 6.33 14.19
CA ALA A 204 16.24 5.82 13.18
C ALA A 204 15.64 5.93 11.77
N THR A 205 16.39 6.49 10.85
CA THR A 205 16.02 6.53 9.43
C THR A 205 16.31 5.17 8.79
N LEU A 206 15.25 4.48 8.36
CA LEU A 206 15.34 3.17 7.70
C LEU A 206 15.49 3.31 6.19
N VAL A 207 14.78 4.27 5.60
CA VAL A 207 14.88 4.63 4.18
C VAL A 207 14.83 6.14 4.06
N ASN A 208 15.71 6.72 3.25
CA ASN A 208 15.64 8.12 2.86
C ASN A 208 16.22 8.24 1.45
N LEU A 209 15.36 8.53 0.49
CA LEU A 209 15.75 8.65 -0.90
C LEU A 209 14.99 9.77 -1.62
N SER A 210 15.62 10.30 -2.66
CA SER A 210 15.01 11.19 -3.62
C SER A 210 15.60 10.88 -5.00
N GLN A 211 14.72 10.71 -5.98
CA GLN A 211 15.08 10.38 -7.35
C GLN A 211 14.31 11.25 -8.32
N ASP A 212 15.03 11.97 -9.17
CA ASP A 212 14.49 12.81 -10.24
C ASP A 212 14.58 12.10 -11.60
N GLY A 213 13.90 12.67 -12.60
CA GLY A 213 13.95 12.20 -13.99
C GLY A 213 13.23 10.88 -14.22
N LEU A 214 12.29 10.53 -13.34
CA LEU A 214 11.46 9.33 -13.48
C LEU A 214 10.20 9.63 -14.32
N LYS A 215 9.69 8.60 -15.00
CA LYS A 215 8.37 8.64 -15.65
C LYS A 215 7.32 8.17 -14.66
N MET A 216 6.68 9.11 -13.99
CA MET A 216 5.73 8.87 -12.91
C MET A 216 4.27 8.99 -13.35
N TRP A 217 4.03 9.11 -14.64
CA TRP A 217 2.70 9.07 -15.24
C TRP A 217 2.62 7.93 -16.25
N ARG A 218 1.55 7.15 -16.20
CA ARG A 218 1.35 6.02 -17.08
C ARG A 218 0.38 6.37 -18.21
N ASP A 219 0.65 5.86 -19.40
CA ASP A 219 -0.10 6.16 -20.60
C ASP A 219 -1.59 5.84 -20.44
N GLY A 220 -2.43 6.79 -20.83
CA GLY A 220 -3.88 6.67 -20.79
C GLY A 220 -4.53 6.73 -19.41
N THR A 221 -3.75 6.82 -18.32
CA THR A 221 -4.31 6.95 -16.97
C THR A 221 -5.02 8.30 -16.78
N VAL A 222 -6.07 8.30 -15.95
CA VAL A 222 -6.82 9.52 -15.62
C VAL A 222 -6.46 10.11 -14.26
N GLY A 223 -5.58 9.45 -13.52
CA GLY A 223 -5.07 9.91 -12.23
C GLY A 223 -4.10 8.92 -11.61
N MET A 224 -3.30 9.39 -10.65
CA MET A 224 -2.42 8.57 -9.83
C MET A 224 -2.93 8.54 -8.39
N ARG A 225 -2.95 7.36 -7.79
CA ARG A 225 -3.56 7.13 -6.49
C ARG A 225 -2.78 6.17 -5.62
N PRO A 226 -2.77 6.40 -4.29
CA PRO A 226 -2.17 5.48 -3.33
C PRO A 226 -3.15 4.36 -2.91
N LYS A 227 -2.57 3.26 -2.43
CA LYS A 227 -3.21 2.13 -1.77
C LYS A 227 -2.36 1.68 -0.59
N TRP A 228 -3.00 1.22 0.47
CA TRP A 228 -2.36 0.68 1.67
C TRP A 228 -3.08 -0.56 2.18
N GLY A 229 -2.35 -1.46 2.81
CA GLY A 229 -2.87 -2.70 3.36
C GLY A 229 -1.92 -3.85 3.13
N ILE A 230 -2.45 -5.01 2.74
CA ILE A 230 -1.67 -6.18 2.35
C ILE A 230 -2.20 -6.73 1.03
N TYR A 231 -1.31 -6.84 0.05
CA TYR A 231 -1.57 -7.49 -1.23
C TYR A 231 -0.39 -8.41 -1.54
N ARG A 232 -0.60 -9.72 -1.43
CA ARG A 232 0.48 -10.70 -1.55
C ARG A 232 0.16 -11.80 -2.56
N SER A 233 1.21 -12.33 -3.18
CA SER A 233 1.15 -13.54 -3.99
C SER A 233 1.61 -14.73 -3.17
N PHE A 234 0.88 -15.84 -3.30
CA PHE A 234 1.26 -17.15 -2.77
C PHE A 234 1.69 -18.13 -3.87
N GLY A 235 2.05 -17.59 -5.05
CA GLY A 235 2.58 -18.33 -6.19
C GLY A 235 1.53 -19.02 -7.04
N GLU A 236 1.91 -19.40 -8.24
CA GLU A 236 1.05 -20.12 -9.16
C GLU A 236 0.53 -21.42 -8.51
N ALA A 237 -0.75 -21.71 -8.69
CA ALA A 237 -1.45 -22.83 -8.07
C ALA A 237 -1.22 -22.92 -6.54
N HIS A 238 -1.10 -21.78 -5.86
CA HIS A 238 -0.89 -21.67 -4.40
C HIS A 238 0.38 -22.35 -3.89
N SER A 239 1.39 -22.51 -4.74
CA SER A 239 2.62 -23.29 -4.47
C SER A 239 3.43 -22.80 -3.27
N LEU A 240 3.26 -21.55 -2.85
CA LEU A 240 3.99 -20.92 -1.73
C LEU A 240 3.10 -20.69 -0.49
N SER A 241 1.86 -21.17 -0.49
CA SER A 241 0.92 -20.96 0.63
C SER A 241 1.46 -21.47 1.97
N ALA A 242 2.21 -22.58 1.96
CA ALA A 242 2.81 -23.16 3.15
C ALA A 242 3.93 -22.31 3.78
N GLU A 243 4.47 -21.33 3.04
CA GLU A 243 5.47 -20.38 3.54
C GLU A 243 4.82 -19.17 4.24
N LEU A 244 3.51 -18.99 4.08
CA LEU A 244 2.74 -17.88 4.60
C LEU A 244 1.84 -18.32 5.75
N ARG A 245 1.32 -17.35 6.47
CA ARG A 245 0.34 -17.52 7.53
C ARG A 245 -0.67 -16.37 7.50
N ASP A 246 -1.65 -16.42 8.38
CA ASP A 246 -2.51 -15.30 8.67
C ASP A 246 -1.68 -14.14 9.22
N GLU A 247 -1.93 -12.94 8.73
CA GLU A 247 -1.21 -11.74 9.15
C GLU A 247 -2.20 -10.62 9.51
N THR A 248 -1.80 -9.79 10.47
CA THR A 248 -2.48 -8.54 10.81
C THR A 248 -1.47 -7.40 10.72
N LEU A 249 -1.67 -6.49 9.78
CA LEU A 249 -0.89 -5.27 9.66
C LEU A 249 -1.61 -4.12 10.36
N SER A 250 -0.86 -3.25 11.03
CA SER A 250 -1.42 -2.06 11.69
C SER A 250 -1.08 -0.81 10.90
N PHE A 251 -2.07 0.10 10.77
CA PHE A 251 -1.90 1.39 10.10
C PHE A 251 -2.55 2.50 10.91
N ALA A 252 -2.02 3.71 10.79
CA ALA A 252 -2.59 4.90 11.43
C ALA A 252 -2.27 6.18 10.65
N ASP A 253 -3.06 7.24 10.90
CA ASP A 253 -2.80 8.62 10.50
C ASP A 253 -2.56 8.81 8.99
N PHE A 254 -3.38 8.18 8.18
CA PHE A 254 -3.30 8.40 6.74
C PHE A 254 -3.59 9.85 6.38
N ASN A 255 -2.75 10.42 5.56
CA ASN A 255 -2.93 11.73 4.98
C ASN A 255 -2.55 11.70 3.50
N VAL A 256 -3.44 12.19 2.65
CA VAL A 256 -3.29 12.26 1.20
C VAL A 256 -3.63 13.66 0.73
N SER A 257 -2.76 14.24 -0.06
CA SER A 257 -3.04 15.54 -0.69
C SER A 257 -2.38 15.64 -2.05
N THR A 258 -2.91 16.52 -2.88
CA THR A 258 -2.31 16.90 -4.17
C THR A 258 -2.03 18.39 -4.20
N GLU A 259 -0.95 18.75 -4.87
CA GLU A 259 -0.52 20.13 -5.09
C GLU A 259 -0.20 20.35 -6.57
N LEU A 260 -0.33 21.60 -7.06
CA LEU A 260 0.08 22.01 -8.41
C LEU A 260 1.59 22.13 -8.53
#